data_6be9832ddee054e62055570774a0cecd
#
_entry.id   6be9832ddee054e62055570774a0cecd
#
_cell.length_a   1.000
_cell.length_b   1.000
_cell.length_c   1.000
_cell.angle_alpha   90.00
_cell.angle_beta   90.00
_cell.angle_gamma   90.00
#
_symmetry.space_group_name_H-M   'P 1'
#
loop_
_entity.id
_entity.type
_entity.pdbx_description
1 polymer ?
#
loop_
_entity_poly.entity_id
_entity_poly.type
_entity_poly.pdbx_seq_one_letter_code
_entity_poly.pdbx_strand_id
1 'polypeptide(L)'
;DIAVSRGLGDVYKRQGSNLRGHLVWARYQHFQRLLSIRNVPTEPEDEEILQFFRDTNDPDLYMERNAMSRSEFRKLVSPLVRSGHLIQDYRGGFRTVEPLRKIDLWEVKRNYLRKLVEDYPVITLKQVERLAGASFAPEEISDVMHDFEADGTLIKGFLVDDLQDICWGRLDMLEGMGKIGRTRDLVIPPSDPLIHYFGSLLRERFGFGSAYLVFHKEEPIAAFKANTRNDKIELTDFVGDSELEKEAIRVMKEFAWEHDMPLSGKLFDRIRSRIV
;
A
#
# COMPACT_ATOMS: atom_id res chain seq x y z
N ASP A 1 -7.99 3.13 8.74
CA ASP A 1 -8.31 4.43 8.12
C ASP A 1 -7.38 4.75 6.93
N ILE A 2 -7.45 3.92 5.89
CA ILE A 2 -7.02 4.30 4.54
C ILE A 2 -8.26 4.81 3.79
N ALA A 3 -9.17 5.46 4.49
CA ALA A 3 -10.31 6.08 3.87
C ALA A 3 -9.87 7.39 3.24
N VAL A 4 -10.15 7.54 1.97
CA VAL A 4 -10.21 8.81 1.25
C VAL A 4 -11.18 9.74 2.00
N SER A 5 -10.70 10.43 3.01
CA SER A 5 -11.46 11.53 3.62
C SER A 5 -11.01 12.82 2.95
N ARG A 6 -11.75 13.28 1.97
CA ARG A 6 -11.75 14.67 1.54
C ARG A 6 -12.25 15.52 2.72
N GLY A 7 -11.35 16.14 3.47
CA GLY A 7 -11.75 17.01 4.59
C GLY A 7 -10.61 17.27 5.58
N LEU A 8 -10.90 17.98 6.65
CA LEU A 8 -9.98 18.42 7.72
C LEU A 8 -9.03 17.36 8.30
N GLY A 9 -9.31 16.05 8.06
CA GLY A 9 -8.43 14.95 8.46
C GLY A 9 -7.07 14.90 7.75
N ASP A 10 -6.93 15.48 6.56
CA ASP A 10 -5.70 15.41 5.78
C ASP A 10 -4.58 16.30 6.32
N VAL A 11 -4.92 17.33 7.08
CA VAL A 11 -3.95 18.26 7.71
C VAL A 11 -3.03 17.52 8.69
N TYR A 12 -3.47 16.42 9.27
CA TYR A 12 -2.70 15.63 10.25
C TYR A 12 -1.97 14.42 9.64
N LYS A 13 -2.20 14.12 8.38
CA LYS A 13 -1.51 13.03 7.69
C LYS A 13 -0.12 13.49 7.20
N ARG A 14 0.82 12.57 7.24
CA ARG A 14 2.20 12.75 6.79
C ARG A 14 2.57 11.64 5.83
N GLN A 15 3.44 11.95 4.88
CA GLN A 15 4.00 10.97 3.97
C GLN A 15 5.31 10.43 4.53
N GLY A 16 5.42 9.13 4.64
CA GLY A 16 6.64 8.45 5.08
C GLY A 16 6.69 7.04 4.55
N SER A 17 7.71 6.30 4.92
CA SER A 17 7.92 4.94 4.45
C SER A 17 7.24 3.91 5.37
N ASN A 18 6.49 2.96 4.80
CA ASN A 18 6.02 1.78 5.51
C ASN A 18 7.14 0.74 5.67
N LEU A 19 6.92 -0.37 6.38
CA LEU A 19 7.96 -1.39 6.63
C LEU A 19 8.59 -2.00 5.37
N ARG A 20 7.93 -1.88 4.23
CA ARG A 20 8.43 -2.32 2.92
C ARG A 20 9.15 -1.23 2.13
N GLY A 21 9.32 -0.04 2.71
CA GLY A 21 9.93 1.10 2.03
C GLY A 21 9.02 1.85 1.04
N HIS A 22 7.74 1.50 0.97
CA HIS A 22 6.79 2.23 0.12
C HIS A 22 6.33 3.50 0.82
N LEU A 23 6.18 4.60 0.07
CA LEU A 23 5.64 5.85 0.59
C LEU A 23 4.14 5.71 0.85
N VAL A 24 3.72 6.07 2.05
CA VAL A 24 2.33 6.02 2.51
C VAL A 24 1.96 7.30 3.25
N TRP A 25 0.67 7.63 3.27
CA TRP A 25 0.14 8.72 4.07
C TRP A 25 -0.47 8.17 5.36
N ALA A 26 0.03 8.61 6.51
CA ALA A 26 -0.47 8.17 7.80
C ALA A 26 -0.32 9.26 8.88
N ARG A 27 -0.87 9.01 10.06
CA ARG A 27 -0.67 9.86 11.24
C ARG A 27 0.77 9.72 11.77
N TYR A 28 1.30 10.76 12.40
CA TYR A 28 2.65 10.77 12.97
C TYR A 28 2.93 9.57 13.89
N GLN A 29 1.99 9.22 14.77
CA GLN A 29 2.12 8.09 15.70
C GLN A 29 2.30 6.73 14.97
N HIS A 30 1.73 6.57 13.78
CA HIS A 30 1.95 5.37 12.98
C HIS A 30 3.42 5.25 12.58
N PHE A 31 4.04 6.34 12.11
CA PHE A 31 5.46 6.35 11.75
C PHE A 31 6.37 6.11 12.95
N GLN A 32 6.03 6.62 14.15
CA GLN A 32 6.77 6.32 15.38
C GLN A 32 6.77 4.81 15.69
N ARG A 33 5.62 4.13 15.54
CA ARG A 33 5.51 2.67 15.68
C ARG A 33 6.35 1.94 14.64
N LEU A 34 6.26 2.35 13.37
CA LEU A 34 7.05 1.75 12.28
C LEU A 34 8.55 1.91 12.52
N LEU A 35 9.02 3.08 12.95
CA LEU A 35 10.42 3.31 13.26
C LEU A 35 10.88 2.45 14.44
N SER A 36 10.05 2.32 15.47
CA SER A 36 10.35 1.45 16.63
C SER A 36 10.46 -0.02 16.23
N ILE A 37 9.59 -0.50 15.32
CA ILE A 37 9.64 -1.89 14.81
C ILE A 37 10.90 -2.10 13.96
N ARG A 38 11.27 -1.14 13.11
CA ARG A 38 12.46 -1.23 12.26
C ARG A 38 13.75 -1.26 13.05
N ASN A 39 13.78 -0.54 14.17
CA ASN A 39 14.96 -0.39 15.01
C ASN A 39 16.24 -0.03 14.23
N VAL A 40 16.10 0.85 13.23
CA VAL A 40 17.23 1.33 12.41
C VAL A 40 17.96 2.40 13.19
N PRO A 41 19.26 2.24 13.45
CA PRO A 41 20.04 3.28 14.11
C PRO A 41 20.15 4.53 13.21
N THR A 42 20.31 5.68 13.84
CA THR A 42 20.66 6.92 13.16
C THR A 42 22.17 6.95 12.97
N GLU A 43 22.62 7.20 11.75
CA GLU A 43 24.05 7.41 11.50
C GLU A 43 24.46 8.80 12.03
N PRO A 44 25.70 8.95 12.56
CA PRO A 44 26.16 10.23 13.09
C PRO A 44 26.10 11.38 12.07
N GLU A 45 26.30 11.07 10.80
CA GLU A 45 26.25 12.03 9.69
C GLU A 45 24.85 12.61 9.44
N ASP A 46 23.82 11.86 9.83
CA ASP A 46 22.42 12.25 9.65
C ASP A 46 21.87 13.09 10.81
N GLU A 47 22.58 13.12 11.95
CA GLU A 47 22.07 13.76 13.18
C GLU A 47 21.86 15.28 13.00
N GLU A 48 22.69 15.95 12.24
CA GLU A 48 22.57 17.40 12.00
C GLU A 48 21.26 17.74 11.26
N ILE A 49 20.94 17.01 10.18
CA ILE A 49 19.71 17.24 9.43
C ILE A 49 18.47 16.81 10.23
N LEU A 50 18.57 15.72 11.00
CA LEU A 50 17.49 15.28 11.86
C LEU A 50 17.22 16.28 12.98
N GLN A 51 18.28 16.86 13.58
CA GLN A 51 18.12 17.91 14.58
C GLN A 51 17.48 19.15 13.98
N PHE A 52 17.91 19.59 12.79
CA PHE A 52 17.29 20.71 12.11
C PHE A 52 15.78 20.51 11.93
N PHE A 53 15.34 19.34 11.47
CA PHE A 53 13.91 19.02 11.27
C PHE A 53 13.15 18.60 12.54
N ARG A 54 13.79 18.62 13.72
CA ARG A 54 13.10 18.65 15.02
C ARG A 54 12.60 20.07 15.34
N ASP A 55 13.38 21.08 14.97
CA ASP A 55 13.14 22.48 15.34
C ASP A 55 12.35 23.24 14.28
N THR A 56 12.46 22.86 13.02
CA THR A 56 11.72 23.46 11.89
C THR A 56 11.27 22.41 10.87
N ASN A 57 10.30 22.76 10.04
CA ASN A 57 9.82 21.90 8.96
C ASN A 57 10.15 22.43 7.55
N ASP A 58 10.96 23.48 7.46
CA ASP A 58 11.22 24.22 6.21
C ASP A 58 12.46 23.68 5.47
N PRO A 59 12.29 22.95 4.34
CA PRO A 59 13.40 22.47 3.55
C PRO A 59 14.14 23.57 2.79
N ASP A 60 13.46 24.67 2.43
CA ASP A 60 14.11 25.77 1.69
C ASP A 60 15.10 26.49 2.61
N LEU A 61 14.75 26.69 3.88
CA LEU A 61 15.65 27.25 4.89
C LEU A 61 16.90 26.36 5.12
N TYR A 62 16.72 25.02 5.12
CA TYR A 62 17.86 24.10 5.23
C TYR A 62 18.79 24.20 4.02
N MET A 63 18.22 24.23 2.82
CA MET A 63 18.99 24.34 1.57
C MET A 63 19.74 25.68 1.49
N GLU A 64 19.09 26.78 1.86
CA GLU A 64 19.72 28.10 1.89
C GLU A 64 20.91 28.17 2.88
N ARG A 65 20.69 27.68 4.11
CA ARG A 65 21.74 27.65 5.16
C ARG A 65 22.98 26.85 4.75
N ASN A 66 22.79 25.76 3.98
CA ASN A 66 23.86 24.86 3.57
C ASN A 66 24.34 25.11 2.13
N ALA A 67 23.87 26.17 1.46
CA ALA A 67 24.16 26.49 0.05
C ALA A 67 23.92 25.26 -0.89
N MET A 68 22.85 24.50 -0.66
CA MET A 68 22.58 23.22 -1.27
C MET A 68 21.49 23.31 -2.34
N SER A 69 21.69 22.64 -3.47
CA SER A 69 20.66 22.52 -4.51
C SER A 69 19.53 21.55 -4.09
N ARG A 70 18.34 21.67 -4.71
CA ARG A 70 17.24 20.72 -4.51
C ARG A 70 17.60 19.27 -4.84
N SER A 71 18.50 19.06 -5.79
CA SER A 71 18.95 17.71 -6.17
C SER A 71 19.80 17.08 -5.08
N GLU A 72 20.74 17.84 -4.50
CA GLU A 72 21.58 17.40 -3.39
C GLU A 72 20.74 17.15 -2.14
N PHE A 73 19.85 18.08 -1.83
CA PHE A 73 18.90 17.91 -0.73
C PHE A 73 18.06 16.61 -0.85
N ARG A 74 17.50 16.32 -2.04
CA ARG A 74 16.75 15.09 -2.27
C ARG A 74 17.60 13.84 -2.06
N LYS A 75 18.87 13.85 -2.48
CA LYS A 75 19.79 12.73 -2.24
C LYS A 75 20.03 12.51 -0.75
N LEU A 76 20.13 13.58 0.00
CA LEU A 76 20.35 13.56 1.45
C LEU A 76 19.11 13.05 2.22
N VAL A 77 17.92 13.57 1.92
CA VAL A 77 16.71 13.21 2.68
C VAL A 77 16.07 11.88 2.26
N SER A 78 16.29 11.40 1.02
CA SER A 78 15.64 10.18 0.52
C SER A 78 15.95 8.93 1.35
N PRO A 79 17.21 8.67 1.77
CA PRO A 79 17.52 7.57 2.68
C PRO A 79 16.80 7.69 4.03
N LEU A 80 16.74 8.90 4.60
CA LEU A 80 16.10 9.17 5.89
C LEU A 80 14.58 8.99 5.84
N VAL A 81 13.95 9.34 4.72
CA VAL A 81 12.51 9.06 4.51
C VAL A 81 12.29 7.55 4.34
N ARG A 82 13.16 6.85 3.63
CA ARG A 82 13.04 5.38 3.46
C ARG A 82 13.28 4.61 4.75
N SER A 83 14.23 5.04 5.57
CA SER A 83 14.48 4.44 6.88
C SER A 83 13.38 4.77 7.89
N GLY A 84 12.61 5.82 7.66
CA GLY A 84 11.51 6.27 8.50
C GLY A 84 11.91 7.32 9.54
N HIS A 85 13.14 7.83 9.50
CA HIS A 85 13.61 8.90 10.40
C HIS A 85 13.02 10.27 10.04
N LEU A 86 12.68 10.49 8.75
CA LEU A 86 11.99 11.69 8.29
C LEU A 86 10.64 11.35 7.64
N ILE A 87 9.68 12.23 7.83
CA ILE A 87 8.39 12.22 7.13
C ILE A 87 8.11 13.59 6.53
N GLN A 88 7.34 13.62 5.45
CA GLN A 88 6.97 14.82 4.75
C GLN A 88 5.50 15.16 4.97
N ASP A 89 5.17 16.44 5.15
CA ASP A 89 3.79 16.89 5.17
C ASP A 89 3.28 17.22 3.74
N TYR A 90 1.99 17.51 3.63
CA TYR A 90 1.34 17.80 2.35
C TYR A 90 1.81 19.13 1.71
N ARG A 91 2.47 20.00 2.48
CA ARG A 91 3.08 21.27 1.99
C ARG A 91 4.54 21.12 1.59
N GLY A 92 5.08 19.90 1.72
CA GLY A 92 6.48 19.63 1.40
C GLY A 92 7.45 19.82 2.56
N GLY A 93 6.97 20.25 3.73
CA GLY A 93 7.79 20.37 4.94
C GLY A 93 8.19 19.00 5.49
N PHE A 94 9.36 18.93 6.15
CA PHE A 94 9.87 17.70 6.75
C PHE A 94 9.77 17.74 8.28
N ARG A 95 9.69 16.56 8.88
CA ARG A 95 9.71 16.39 10.33
C ARG A 95 10.45 15.11 10.70
N THR A 96 11.30 15.20 11.71
CA THR A 96 11.96 14.04 12.32
C THR A 96 10.93 13.16 13.06
N VAL A 97 11.06 11.87 12.88
CA VAL A 97 10.28 10.85 13.61
C VAL A 97 11.17 10.32 14.75
N GLU A 98 10.65 10.37 15.96
CA GLU A 98 11.29 9.75 17.10
C GLU A 98 10.63 8.42 17.42
N PRO A 99 11.40 7.35 17.68
CA PRO A 99 10.84 6.08 18.09
C PRO A 99 10.10 6.23 19.41
N LEU A 100 9.14 5.37 19.65
CA LEU A 100 8.42 5.34 20.91
C LEU A 100 9.38 4.95 22.05
N ARG A 101 9.31 5.68 23.16
CA ARG A 101 10.12 5.40 24.36
C ARG A 101 9.34 4.50 25.32
N LYS A 102 10.02 3.58 25.99
CA LYS A 102 9.44 2.71 27.05
C LYS A 102 8.20 1.93 26.55
N ILE A 103 8.35 1.25 25.43
CA ILE A 103 7.30 0.41 24.86
C ILE A 103 7.66 -1.07 25.02
N ASP A 104 6.64 -1.90 25.10
CA ASP A 104 6.78 -3.32 24.79
C ASP A 104 6.81 -3.47 23.26
N LEU A 105 7.99 -3.74 22.73
CA LEU A 105 8.18 -3.88 21.28
C LEU A 105 7.37 -5.06 20.72
N TRP A 106 7.24 -6.13 21.49
CA TRP A 106 6.44 -7.29 21.11
C TRP A 106 4.96 -6.92 20.96
N GLU A 107 4.42 -6.16 21.91
CA GLU A 107 3.04 -5.67 21.83
C GLU A 107 2.83 -4.77 20.60
N VAL A 108 3.79 -3.89 20.30
CA VAL A 108 3.71 -3.03 19.09
C VAL A 108 3.74 -3.86 17.81
N LYS A 109 4.62 -4.86 17.72
CA LYS A 109 4.69 -5.80 16.59
C LYS A 109 3.40 -6.60 16.46
N ARG A 110 2.89 -7.15 17.54
CA ARG A 110 1.64 -7.92 17.59
C ARG A 110 0.45 -7.09 17.12
N ASN A 111 0.33 -5.85 17.60
CA ASN A 111 -0.73 -4.93 17.18
C ASN A 111 -0.60 -4.51 15.71
N TYR A 112 0.62 -4.38 15.20
CA TYR A 112 0.84 -4.12 13.78
C TYR A 112 0.38 -5.31 12.92
N LEU A 113 0.76 -6.54 13.26
CA LEU A 113 0.33 -7.74 12.55
C LEU A 113 -1.18 -7.95 12.66
N ARG A 114 -1.79 -7.68 13.81
CA ARG A 114 -3.25 -7.74 13.98
C ARG A 114 -3.93 -6.81 12.98
N LYS A 115 -3.51 -5.54 12.94
CA LYS A 115 -4.09 -4.58 12.00
C LYS A 115 -3.90 -5.00 10.55
N LEU A 116 -2.74 -5.57 10.23
CA LEU A 116 -2.44 -6.06 8.89
C LEU A 116 -3.37 -7.20 8.48
N VAL A 117 -3.60 -8.19 9.33
CA VAL A 117 -4.49 -9.31 9.02
C VAL A 117 -5.97 -8.93 9.06
N GLU A 118 -6.35 -7.93 9.86
CA GLU A 118 -7.71 -7.39 9.90
C GLU A 118 -8.15 -6.76 8.57
N ASP A 119 -7.19 -6.28 7.77
CA ASP A 119 -7.46 -5.67 6.47
C ASP A 119 -7.78 -6.72 5.37
N TYR A 120 -7.57 -8.01 5.65
CA TYR A 120 -7.78 -9.10 4.69
C TYR A 120 -8.81 -10.13 5.20
N PRO A 121 -9.80 -10.50 4.37
CA PRO A 121 -10.77 -11.53 4.76
C PRO A 121 -10.13 -12.91 4.94
N VAL A 122 -9.14 -13.24 4.09
CA VAL A 122 -8.36 -14.48 4.14
C VAL A 122 -6.92 -14.17 3.78
N ILE A 123 -5.96 -14.75 4.49
CA ILE A 123 -4.52 -14.51 4.25
C ILE A 123 -3.70 -15.77 4.54
N THR A 124 -2.67 -16.04 3.73
CA THR A 124 -1.69 -17.10 3.97
C THR A 124 -0.50 -16.60 4.79
N LEU A 125 0.23 -17.50 5.45
CA LEU A 125 1.45 -17.13 6.18
C LEU A 125 2.46 -16.40 5.28
N LYS A 126 2.69 -16.91 4.07
CA LYS A 126 3.58 -16.28 3.08
C LYS A 126 3.16 -14.85 2.71
N GLN A 127 1.85 -14.59 2.67
CA GLN A 127 1.35 -13.24 2.43
C GLN A 127 1.61 -12.33 3.62
N VAL A 128 1.39 -12.81 4.85
CA VAL A 128 1.71 -12.04 6.07
C VAL A 128 3.19 -11.71 6.13
N GLU A 129 4.09 -12.69 5.91
CA GLU A 129 5.53 -12.49 5.86
C GLU A 129 5.93 -11.42 4.83
N ARG A 130 5.38 -11.52 3.63
CA ARG A 130 5.63 -10.55 2.57
C ARG A 130 5.15 -9.14 2.92
N LEU A 131 3.99 -9.02 3.59
CA LEU A 131 3.40 -7.73 3.95
C LEU A 131 4.06 -7.13 5.19
N ALA A 132 4.45 -7.94 6.16
CA ALA A 132 5.17 -7.53 7.36
C ALA A 132 6.59 -7.04 7.05
N GLY A 133 7.24 -7.64 6.04
CA GLY A 133 8.58 -7.27 5.60
C GLY A 133 9.68 -7.77 6.54
N ALA A 134 10.93 -7.38 6.24
CA ALA A 134 12.13 -7.88 6.91
C ALA A 134 12.28 -7.48 8.39
N SER A 135 11.39 -6.64 8.92
CA SER A 135 11.43 -6.25 10.34
C SER A 135 10.84 -7.30 11.31
N PHE A 136 10.31 -8.39 10.75
CA PHE A 136 9.74 -9.51 11.49
C PHE A 136 10.47 -10.79 11.13
N ALA A 137 10.85 -11.57 12.16
CA ALA A 137 11.30 -12.93 11.93
C ALA A 137 10.09 -13.84 11.57
N PRO A 138 10.25 -14.85 10.70
CA PRO A 138 9.17 -15.79 10.37
C PRO A 138 8.52 -16.44 11.60
N GLU A 139 9.32 -16.75 12.62
CA GLU A 139 8.88 -17.33 13.89
C GLU A 139 7.97 -16.33 14.64
N GLU A 140 8.34 -15.06 14.72
CA GLU A 140 7.51 -14.02 15.37
C GLU A 140 6.13 -13.91 14.69
N ILE A 141 6.09 -14.00 13.36
CA ILE A 141 4.83 -13.95 12.60
C ILE A 141 4.01 -15.20 12.91
N SER A 142 4.64 -16.37 12.86
CA SER A 142 3.97 -17.65 13.14
C SER A 142 3.35 -17.67 14.53
N ASP A 143 4.10 -17.23 15.56
CA ASP A 143 3.64 -17.19 16.94
C ASP A 143 2.43 -16.27 17.09
N VAL A 144 2.48 -15.07 16.50
CA VAL A 144 1.34 -14.12 16.53
C VAL A 144 0.12 -14.68 15.81
N MET A 145 0.30 -15.36 14.66
CA MET A 145 -0.82 -15.97 13.94
C MET A 145 -1.47 -17.10 14.76
N HIS A 146 -0.67 -17.91 15.46
CA HIS A 146 -1.19 -18.94 16.38
C HIS A 146 -1.89 -18.32 17.60
N ASP A 147 -1.39 -17.23 18.13
CA ASP A 147 -2.07 -16.49 19.22
C ASP A 147 -3.46 -16.01 18.79
N PHE A 148 -3.58 -15.48 17.55
CA PHE A 148 -4.87 -15.02 17.01
C PHE A 148 -5.83 -16.18 16.71
N GLU A 149 -5.30 -17.36 16.38
CA GLU A 149 -6.08 -18.59 16.26
C GLU A 149 -6.57 -19.05 17.66
N ALA A 150 -5.70 -19.06 18.65
CA ALA A 150 -6.00 -19.48 20.00
C ALA A 150 -7.01 -18.56 20.73
N ASP A 151 -6.96 -17.24 20.47
CA ASP A 151 -7.89 -16.27 21.05
C ASP A 151 -9.21 -16.13 20.24
N GLY A 152 -9.35 -16.88 19.15
CA GLY A 152 -10.52 -16.88 18.28
C GLY A 152 -10.64 -15.66 17.34
N THR A 153 -9.60 -14.83 17.27
CA THR A 153 -9.57 -13.70 16.31
C THR A 153 -9.55 -14.19 14.87
N LEU A 154 -8.83 -15.28 14.61
CA LEU A 154 -8.73 -15.91 13.30
C LEU A 154 -9.13 -17.40 13.38
N ILE A 155 -9.63 -17.90 12.28
CA ILE A 155 -9.78 -19.33 12.03
C ILE A 155 -8.77 -19.79 10.99
N LYS A 156 -8.32 -21.03 11.12
CA LYS A 156 -7.32 -21.64 10.24
C LYS A 156 -7.91 -22.78 9.44
N GLY A 157 -7.60 -22.86 8.15
CA GLY A 157 -8.07 -23.96 7.30
C GLY A 157 -7.79 -23.73 5.82
N PHE A 158 -8.40 -24.59 5.01
CA PHE A 158 -8.48 -24.40 3.56
C PHE A 158 -9.73 -23.56 3.26
N LEU A 159 -9.57 -22.23 3.35
CA LEU A 159 -10.68 -21.28 3.32
C LEU A 159 -11.01 -20.77 1.92
N VAL A 160 -10.23 -21.13 0.91
CA VAL A 160 -10.41 -20.72 -0.49
C VAL A 160 -10.33 -21.95 -1.37
N ASP A 161 -11.34 -22.13 -2.21
CA ASP A 161 -11.33 -23.20 -3.22
C ASP A 161 -10.12 -23.03 -4.15
N ASP A 162 -9.56 -24.14 -4.60
CA ASP A 162 -8.38 -24.22 -5.48
C ASP A 162 -7.06 -23.68 -4.86
N LEU A 163 -7.04 -23.18 -3.65
CA LEU A 163 -5.84 -22.79 -2.92
C LEU A 163 -5.40 -23.91 -1.97
N GLN A 164 -4.27 -24.58 -2.30
CA GLN A 164 -3.74 -25.68 -1.48
C GLN A 164 -2.98 -25.20 -0.23
N ASP A 165 -2.83 -23.90 -0.06
CA ASP A 165 -2.17 -23.31 1.13
C ASP A 165 -3.16 -23.20 2.29
N ILE A 166 -2.67 -23.46 3.51
CA ILE A 166 -3.41 -23.16 4.73
C ILE A 166 -3.54 -21.65 4.86
N CYS A 167 -4.77 -21.19 5.11
CA CYS A 167 -5.14 -19.80 5.27
C CYS A 167 -5.61 -19.50 6.70
N TRP A 168 -5.50 -18.26 7.08
CA TRP A 168 -6.20 -17.69 8.23
C TRP A 168 -7.22 -16.68 7.74
N GLY A 169 -8.39 -16.68 8.35
CA GLY A 169 -9.47 -15.77 8.01
C GLY A 169 -10.22 -15.30 9.25
N ARG A 170 -10.81 -14.12 9.17
CA ARG A 170 -11.69 -13.61 10.21
C ARG A 170 -13.08 -14.23 10.07
N LEU A 171 -13.57 -14.83 11.15
CA LEU A 171 -14.87 -15.51 11.14
C LEU A 171 -16.03 -14.56 10.78
N ASP A 172 -16.03 -13.35 11.34
CA ASP A 172 -17.05 -12.33 11.07
C ASP A 172 -17.08 -11.88 9.61
N MET A 173 -15.93 -11.81 8.95
CA MET A 173 -15.83 -11.47 7.52
C MET A 173 -16.30 -12.64 6.65
N LEU A 174 -15.88 -13.87 6.98
CA LEU A 174 -16.26 -15.07 6.23
C LEU A 174 -17.78 -15.35 6.32
N GLU A 175 -18.38 -15.17 7.49
CA GLU A 175 -19.85 -15.26 7.65
C GLU A 175 -20.58 -14.15 6.89
N GLY A 176 -19.95 -12.98 6.72
CA GLY A 176 -20.47 -11.87 5.92
C GLY A 176 -20.41 -12.10 4.42
N MET A 177 -19.42 -12.86 3.92
CA MET A 177 -19.21 -13.08 2.48
C MET A 177 -20.41 -13.75 1.80
N GLY A 178 -21.08 -14.69 2.47
CA GLY A 178 -22.29 -15.33 1.97
C GLY A 178 -23.51 -14.41 1.83
N LYS A 179 -23.44 -13.17 2.36
CA LYS A 179 -24.51 -12.16 2.31
C LYS A 179 -24.28 -11.07 1.26
N ILE A 180 -23.14 -11.09 0.57
CA ILE A 180 -22.82 -10.13 -0.48
C ILE A 180 -23.66 -10.46 -1.72
N GLY A 181 -24.84 -9.85 -1.81
CA GLY A 181 -25.86 -10.16 -2.83
C GLY A 181 -25.64 -9.51 -4.20
N ARG A 182 -24.54 -8.79 -4.46
CA ARG A 182 -24.25 -8.20 -5.77
C ARG A 182 -22.76 -8.19 -6.04
N THR A 183 -22.38 -8.89 -7.06
CA THR A 183 -21.07 -8.77 -7.71
C THR A 183 -20.95 -7.39 -8.34
N ARG A 184 -19.90 -6.66 -8.02
CA ARG A 184 -19.60 -5.37 -8.66
C ARG A 184 -18.41 -5.53 -9.58
N ASP A 185 -18.50 -4.85 -10.70
CA ASP A 185 -17.34 -4.59 -11.52
C ASP A 185 -16.39 -3.66 -10.74
N LEU A 186 -15.10 -3.94 -10.75
CA LEU A 186 -14.13 -3.27 -9.89
C LEU A 186 -12.79 -3.09 -10.62
N VAL A 187 -12.14 -1.96 -10.39
CA VAL A 187 -10.72 -1.78 -10.73
C VAL A 187 -9.93 -1.57 -9.45
N ILE A 188 -8.95 -2.42 -9.21
CA ILE A 188 -8.01 -2.30 -8.09
C ILE A 188 -6.76 -1.59 -8.59
N PRO A 189 -6.47 -0.35 -8.13
CA PRO A 189 -5.28 0.38 -8.55
C PRO A 189 -4.00 -0.19 -7.89
N PRO A 190 -2.81 0.05 -8.48
CA PRO A 190 -1.54 -0.43 -7.92
C PRO A 190 -1.23 0.09 -6.51
N SER A 191 -1.84 1.20 -6.11
CA SER A 191 -1.71 1.80 -4.77
C SER A 191 -2.64 1.18 -3.73
N ASP A 192 -3.63 0.39 -4.13
CA ASP A 192 -4.53 -0.28 -3.22
C ASP A 192 -3.82 -1.43 -2.51
N PRO A 193 -3.92 -1.56 -1.17
CA PRO A 193 -3.34 -2.67 -0.43
C PRO A 193 -3.78 -4.05 -0.94
N LEU A 194 -5.01 -4.19 -1.42
CA LEU A 194 -5.54 -5.44 -1.99
C LEU A 194 -4.75 -5.93 -3.21
N ILE A 195 -4.08 -5.04 -3.95
CA ILE A 195 -3.29 -5.45 -5.11
C ILE A 195 -2.17 -6.42 -4.74
N HIS A 196 -1.68 -6.35 -3.51
CA HIS A 196 -0.65 -7.28 -3.02
C HIS A 196 -1.17 -8.69 -2.81
N TYR A 197 -2.47 -8.83 -2.50
CA TYR A 197 -3.13 -10.13 -2.43
C TYR A 197 -3.13 -10.81 -3.80
N PHE A 198 -3.37 -10.05 -4.85
CA PHE A 198 -3.41 -10.55 -6.23
C PHE A 198 -2.04 -10.56 -6.94
N GLY A 199 -0.93 -10.37 -6.21
CA GLY A 199 0.40 -10.24 -6.82
C GLY A 199 0.88 -11.49 -7.58
N SER A 200 0.47 -12.70 -7.19
CA SER A 200 0.75 -13.93 -7.94
C SER A 200 -0.07 -13.98 -9.22
N LEU A 201 -1.38 -13.75 -9.12
CA LEU A 201 -2.29 -13.67 -10.26
C LEU A 201 -1.83 -12.66 -11.30
N LEU A 202 -1.41 -11.45 -10.87
CA LEU A 202 -0.89 -10.41 -11.78
C LEU A 202 0.33 -10.90 -12.57
N ARG A 203 1.26 -11.62 -11.91
CA ARG A 203 2.46 -12.12 -12.59
C ARG A 203 2.18 -13.31 -13.49
N GLU A 204 1.42 -14.28 -13.00
CA GLU A 204 1.22 -15.56 -13.68
C GLU A 204 0.22 -15.45 -14.83
N ARG A 205 -0.90 -14.72 -14.63
CA ARG A 205 -1.94 -14.60 -15.65
C ARG A 205 -1.71 -13.42 -16.59
N PHE A 206 -1.22 -12.29 -16.08
CA PHE A 206 -1.12 -11.05 -16.84
C PHE A 206 0.31 -10.58 -17.10
N GLY A 207 1.33 -11.25 -16.55
CA GLY A 207 2.74 -10.89 -16.77
C GLY A 207 3.20 -9.60 -16.10
N PHE A 208 2.43 -9.02 -15.16
CA PHE A 208 2.74 -7.76 -14.51
C PHE A 208 3.22 -7.94 -13.07
N GLY A 209 4.31 -7.24 -12.69
CA GLY A 209 4.73 -7.16 -11.28
C GLY A 209 3.89 -6.16 -10.47
N SER A 210 3.34 -5.13 -11.13
CA SER A 210 2.43 -4.14 -10.57
C SER A 210 1.60 -3.56 -11.70
N ALA A 211 0.27 -3.52 -11.54
CA ALA A 211 -0.67 -3.00 -12.53
C ALA A 211 -2.03 -2.73 -11.87
N TYR A 212 -2.91 -2.05 -12.58
CA TYR A 212 -4.34 -2.03 -12.27
C TYR A 212 -4.93 -3.40 -12.61
N LEU A 213 -5.81 -3.92 -11.78
CA LEU A 213 -6.49 -5.19 -12.00
C LEU A 213 -7.99 -4.93 -12.17
N VAL A 214 -8.56 -5.46 -13.26
CA VAL A 214 -9.96 -5.27 -13.64
C VAL A 214 -10.75 -6.52 -13.36
N PHE A 215 -11.81 -6.39 -12.57
CA PHE A 215 -12.77 -7.45 -12.27
C PHE A 215 -14.10 -7.19 -12.96
N HIS A 216 -14.66 -8.25 -13.52
CA HIS A 216 -16.03 -8.30 -13.99
C HIS A 216 -16.70 -9.52 -13.39
N LYS A 217 -17.83 -9.31 -12.68
CA LYS A 217 -18.56 -10.39 -11.99
C LYS A 217 -17.65 -11.27 -11.12
N GLU A 218 -16.79 -10.65 -10.31
CA GLU A 218 -15.84 -11.32 -9.41
C GLU A 218 -14.63 -11.97 -10.09
N GLU A 219 -14.60 -12.07 -11.41
CA GLU A 219 -13.46 -12.62 -12.13
C GLU A 219 -12.47 -11.54 -12.57
N PRO A 220 -11.17 -11.75 -12.39
CA PRO A 220 -10.13 -10.86 -12.90
C PRO A 220 -9.99 -11.08 -14.42
N ILE A 221 -10.52 -10.16 -15.23
CA ILE A 221 -10.59 -10.29 -16.69
C ILE A 221 -9.46 -9.58 -17.43
N ALA A 222 -8.84 -8.57 -16.82
CA ALA A 222 -7.75 -7.81 -17.42
C ALA A 222 -6.85 -7.15 -16.40
N ALA A 223 -5.65 -6.79 -16.83
CA ALA A 223 -4.75 -5.90 -16.09
C ALA A 223 -4.15 -4.86 -17.03
N PHE A 224 -3.87 -3.64 -16.51
CA PHE A 224 -3.27 -2.60 -17.31
C PHE A 224 -2.29 -1.75 -16.50
N LYS A 225 -1.29 -1.18 -17.20
CA LYS A 225 -0.44 -0.12 -16.66
C LYS A 225 -0.87 1.21 -17.22
N ALA A 226 -0.74 2.24 -16.40
CA ALA A 226 -1.04 3.60 -16.80
C ALA A 226 -0.15 4.60 -16.06
N ASN A 227 0.05 5.75 -16.71
CA ASN A 227 0.61 6.93 -16.07
C ASN A 227 -0.54 7.89 -15.76
N THR A 228 -0.54 8.44 -14.55
CA THR A 228 -1.48 9.51 -14.19
C THR A 228 -0.78 10.85 -14.40
N ARG A 229 -1.24 11.64 -15.37
CA ARG A 229 -0.73 12.98 -15.69
C ARG A 229 -1.87 13.90 -16.08
N ASN A 230 -1.84 15.15 -15.60
CA ASN A 230 -2.81 16.19 -15.95
C ASN A 230 -4.26 15.69 -15.84
N ASP A 231 -4.59 15.06 -14.72
CA ASP A 231 -5.91 14.50 -14.42
C ASP A 231 -6.43 13.51 -15.49
N LYS A 232 -5.52 12.76 -16.12
CA LYS A 232 -5.82 11.70 -17.09
C LYS A 232 -5.09 10.42 -16.74
N ILE A 233 -5.72 9.29 -17.06
CA ILE A 233 -5.13 7.96 -16.99
C ILE A 233 -4.67 7.59 -18.40
N GLU A 234 -3.36 7.68 -18.66
CA GLU A 234 -2.77 7.32 -19.94
C GLU A 234 -2.34 5.85 -19.95
N LEU A 235 -3.04 5.01 -20.71
CA LEU A 235 -2.69 3.59 -20.85
C LEU A 235 -1.33 3.41 -21.52
N THR A 236 -0.47 2.64 -20.85
CA THR A 236 0.87 2.28 -21.38
C THR A 236 0.98 0.81 -21.73
N ASP A 237 0.22 -0.06 -21.07
CA ASP A 237 0.21 -1.50 -21.31
C ASP A 237 -1.15 -2.10 -20.92
N PHE A 238 -1.57 -3.18 -21.61
CA PHE A 238 -2.84 -3.84 -21.38
C PHE A 238 -2.75 -5.32 -21.73
N VAL A 239 -3.19 -6.19 -20.83
CA VAL A 239 -3.36 -7.62 -21.06
C VAL A 239 -4.74 -8.01 -20.53
N GLY A 240 -5.53 -8.68 -21.34
CA GLY A 240 -6.87 -9.09 -20.97
C GLY A 240 -7.34 -10.27 -21.80
N ASP A 241 -8.43 -10.87 -21.37
CA ASP A 241 -9.14 -11.90 -22.12
C ASP A 241 -9.76 -11.27 -23.38
N SER A 242 -9.46 -11.82 -24.55
CA SER A 242 -9.93 -11.30 -25.83
C SER A 242 -11.46 -11.32 -25.96
N GLU A 243 -12.11 -12.29 -25.32
CA GLU A 243 -13.58 -12.41 -25.36
C GLU A 243 -14.26 -11.40 -24.43
N LEU A 244 -13.54 -10.93 -23.38
CA LEU A 244 -14.01 -9.99 -22.37
C LEU A 244 -13.40 -8.59 -22.50
N GLU A 245 -12.67 -8.31 -23.61
CA GLU A 245 -12.00 -7.00 -23.82
C GLU A 245 -13.00 -5.84 -23.79
N LYS A 246 -14.21 -6.04 -24.31
CA LYS A 246 -15.29 -5.04 -24.30
C LYS A 246 -15.75 -4.71 -22.88
N GLU A 247 -15.96 -5.72 -22.07
CA GLU A 247 -16.33 -5.58 -20.65
C GLU A 247 -15.22 -4.91 -19.86
N ALA A 248 -13.97 -5.32 -20.07
CA ALA A 248 -12.83 -4.70 -19.43
C ALA A 248 -12.75 -3.19 -19.71
N ILE A 249 -12.90 -2.79 -20.97
CA ILE A 249 -12.91 -1.38 -21.34
C ILE A 249 -14.11 -0.61 -20.74
N ARG A 250 -15.27 -1.24 -20.64
CA ARG A 250 -16.44 -0.65 -19.97
C ARG A 250 -16.13 -0.36 -18.51
N VAL A 251 -15.64 -1.38 -17.78
CA VAL A 251 -15.29 -1.25 -16.34
C VAL A 251 -14.20 -0.19 -16.13
N MET A 252 -13.17 -0.18 -16.98
CA MET A 252 -12.11 0.84 -16.92
C MET A 252 -12.64 2.26 -17.15
N LYS A 253 -13.62 2.45 -18.05
CA LYS A 253 -14.26 3.76 -18.28
C LYS A 253 -15.09 4.20 -17.09
N GLU A 254 -15.84 3.29 -16.46
CA GLU A 254 -16.62 3.57 -15.26
C GLU A 254 -15.69 3.99 -14.11
N PHE A 255 -14.60 3.27 -13.88
CA PHE A 255 -13.57 3.64 -12.91
C PHE A 255 -12.96 5.02 -13.18
N ALA A 256 -12.61 5.30 -14.43
CA ALA A 256 -12.05 6.59 -14.85
C ALA A 256 -13.03 7.75 -14.63
N TRP A 257 -14.31 7.52 -14.89
CA TRP A 257 -15.39 8.47 -14.65
C TRP A 257 -15.59 8.75 -13.16
N GLU A 258 -15.62 7.72 -12.32
CA GLU A 258 -15.77 7.86 -10.87
C GLU A 258 -14.64 8.68 -10.22
N HIS A 259 -13.47 8.71 -10.86
CA HIS A 259 -12.29 9.44 -10.38
C HIS A 259 -12.05 10.78 -11.09
N ASP A 260 -12.94 11.22 -11.98
CA ASP A 260 -12.78 12.41 -12.83
C ASP A 260 -11.46 12.40 -13.64
N MET A 261 -10.97 11.22 -14.02
CA MET A 261 -9.72 11.03 -14.74
C MET A 261 -9.94 10.25 -16.04
N PRO A 262 -10.24 10.91 -17.16
CA PRO A 262 -10.54 10.23 -18.42
C PRO A 262 -9.39 9.37 -18.92
N LEU A 263 -9.73 8.18 -19.45
CA LEU A 263 -8.77 7.30 -20.13
C LEU A 263 -8.26 7.95 -21.42
N SER A 264 -6.97 7.78 -21.66
CA SER A 264 -6.28 8.37 -22.82
C SER A 264 -5.12 7.50 -23.29
N GLY A 265 -4.51 7.88 -24.41
CA GLY A 265 -3.28 7.28 -24.95
C GLY A 265 -3.52 6.43 -26.19
N LYS A 266 -2.47 6.33 -27.03
CA LYS A 266 -2.51 5.58 -28.32
C LYS A 266 -2.94 4.12 -28.16
N LEU A 267 -2.59 3.50 -27.04
CA LEU A 267 -2.98 2.12 -26.74
C LEU A 267 -4.49 2.03 -26.50
N PHE A 268 -5.04 2.94 -25.69
CA PHE A 268 -6.48 3.01 -25.44
C PHE A 268 -7.28 3.22 -26.74
N ASP A 269 -6.85 4.15 -27.59
CA ASP A 269 -7.51 4.41 -28.87
C ASP A 269 -7.47 3.18 -29.80
N ARG A 270 -6.34 2.45 -29.82
CA ARG A 270 -6.19 1.21 -30.58
C ARG A 270 -7.12 0.10 -30.09
N ILE A 271 -7.21 -0.10 -28.76
CA ILE A 271 -8.10 -1.11 -28.18
C ILE A 271 -9.56 -0.73 -28.48
N ARG A 272 -9.91 0.53 -28.26
CA ARG A 272 -11.26 1.04 -28.55
C ARG A 272 -11.68 0.82 -29.98
N SER A 273 -10.78 1.01 -30.96
CA SER A 273 -11.07 0.83 -32.38
C SER A 273 -11.31 -0.62 -32.81
N ARG A 274 -10.91 -1.60 -31.99
CA ARG A 274 -11.16 -3.03 -32.25
C ARG A 274 -12.53 -3.51 -31.74
N ILE A 275 -13.13 -2.74 -30.83
CA ILE A 275 -14.37 -3.12 -30.12
C ILE A 275 -15.62 -2.51 -30.81
N VAL A 276 -15.41 -1.52 -31.67
CA VAL A 276 -16.47 -0.91 -32.51
C VAL A 276 -16.68 -1.72 -33.78
#